data_99de1a4377b2e67a65357db53f8da9ce
#
_entry.id   99de1a4377b2e67a65357db53f8da9ce
#
_cell.length_a   1.000
_cell.length_b   1.000
_cell.length_c   1.000
_cell.angle_alpha   90.00
_cell.angle_beta   90.00
_cell.angle_gamma   90.00
#
_symmetry.space_group_name_H-M   'P 1'
#
loop_
_entity.id
_entity.type
_entity.pdbx_description
1 polymer ?
#
loop_
_entity_poly.entity_id
_entity_poly.type
_entity_poly.pdbx_seq_one_letter_code
_entity_poly.pdbx_strand_id
1 'polypeptide(L)'
;MTERTINAERVEQLIDVFGSFDENVKKIEQAFGVHITNRNTELKVTAEDEEAVDAGARAIEALLSLAAKGEEIDDQKVRYLIDLSLIHI
;
A
#
# COMPACT_ATOMS: atom_id res chain seq x y z
N MET A 1 -12.70 -13.35 -6.60
CA MET A 1 -11.88 -12.50 -5.74
C MET A 1 -10.43 -12.92 -5.83
N THR A 2 -9.55 -11.96 -5.99
CA THR A 2 -8.11 -12.22 -6.04
C THR A 2 -7.43 -11.54 -4.86
N GLU A 3 -6.30 -12.05 -4.45
CA GLU A 3 -5.57 -11.47 -3.32
C GLU A 3 -4.07 -11.59 -3.53
N ARG A 4 -3.33 -10.70 -2.90
CA ARG A 4 -1.88 -10.73 -2.85
C ARG A 4 -1.42 -10.42 -1.43
N THR A 5 -0.44 -11.19 -0.96
CA THR A 5 0.14 -11.01 0.36
C THR A 5 1.50 -10.34 0.24
N ILE A 6 1.72 -9.32 1.06
CA ILE A 6 2.98 -8.57 1.10
C ILE A 6 3.49 -8.65 2.53
N ASN A 7 4.78 -8.92 2.69
CA ASN A 7 5.41 -8.99 4.00
C ASN A 7 6.37 -7.84 4.19
N ALA A 8 6.21 -7.10 5.29
CA ALA A 8 7.15 -6.07 5.69
C ALA A 8 8.24 -6.71 6.55
N GLU A 9 9.43 -6.14 6.53
CA GLU A 9 10.53 -6.63 7.36
C GLU A 9 10.32 -6.29 8.83
N ARG A 10 9.70 -5.14 9.11
CA ARG A 10 9.47 -4.67 10.47
C ARG A 10 8.10 -4.05 10.62
N VAL A 11 7.55 -4.16 11.82
CA VAL A 11 6.26 -3.55 12.15
C VAL A 11 6.30 -2.03 12.01
N GLU A 12 7.43 -1.42 12.36
CA GLU A 12 7.60 0.03 12.24
C GLU A 12 7.38 0.53 10.81
N GLN A 13 7.77 -0.26 9.82
CA GLN A 13 7.54 0.09 8.42
C GLN A 13 6.06 0.15 8.09
N LEU A 14 5.27 -0.77 8.64
CA LEU A 14 3.83 -0.77 8.45
C LEU A 14 3.19 0.46 9.08
N ILE A 15 3.64 0.84 10.26
CA ILE A 15 3.12 2.02 10.94
C ILE A 15 3.35 3.26 10.07
N ASP A 16 4.55 3.40 9.50
CA ASP A 16 4.90 4.51 8.63
C ASP A 16 4.06 4.53 7.35
N VAL A 17 3.89 3.36 6.74
CA VAL A 17 3.14 3.24 5.47
C VAL A 17 1.65 3.51 5.69
N PHE A 18 1.09 3.01 6.79
CA PHE A 18 -0.33 3.20 7.08
C PHE A 18 -0.66 4.66 7.40
N GLY A 19 0.23 5.34 8.11
CA GLY A 19 0.02 6.72 8.51
C GLY A 19 -0.94 6.84 9.68
N SER A 20 -1.19 8.09 10.09
CA SER A 20 -2.09 8.38 11.21
C SER A 20 -3.52 7.95 10.87
N PHE A 21 -4.13 7.17 11.76
CA PHE A 21 -5.50 6.68 11.59
C PHE A 21 -5.70 5.92 10.27
N ASP A 22 -4.66 5.23 9.81
CA ASP A 22 -4.69 4.45 8.57
C ASP A 22 -5.03 5.30 7.33
N GLU A 23 -4.72 6.58 7.37
CA GLU A 23 -5.12 7.51 6.33
C GLU A 23 -4.50 7.16 4.96
N ASN A 24 -3.26 6.68 4.95
CA ASN A 24 -2.59 6.28 3.69
C ASN A 24 -3.22 5.02 3.11
N VAL A 25 -3.55 4.06 3.96
CA VAL A 25 -4.21 2.83 3.54
C VAL A 25 -5.57 3.13 2.93
N LYS A 26 -6.33 4.03 3.55
CA LYS A 26 -7.64 4.43 3.03
C LYS A 26 -7.54 5.06 1.66
N LYS A 27 -6.51 5.88 1.42
CA LYS A 27 -6.28 6.49 0.12
C LYS A 27 -5.99 5.45 -0.94
N ILE A 28 -5.18 4.47 -0.62
CA ILE A 28 -4.85 3.38 -1.53
C ILE A 28 -6.09 2.55 -1.82
N GLU A 29 -6.86 2.22 -0.80
CA GLU A 29 -8.09 1.46 -0.98
C GLU A 29 -9.06 2.16 -1.93
N GLN A 30 -9.23 3.47 -1.75
CA GLN A 30 -10.13 4.24 -2.59
C GLN A 30 -9.61 4.41 -4.00
N ALA A 31 -8.30 4.63 -4.15
CA ALA A 31 -7.70 4.86 -5.46
C ALA A 31 -7.77 3.64 -6.37
N PHE A 32 -7.59 2.46 -5.82
CA PHE A 32 -7.51 1.23 -6.61
C PHE A 32 -8.73 0.33 -6.47
N GLY A 33 -9.66 0.65 -5.58
CA GLY A 33 -10.81 -0.19 -5.35
C GLY A 33 -10.45 -1.53 -4.70
N VAL A 34 -9.50 -1.52 -3.80
CA VAL A 34 -9.04 -2.73 -3.09
C VAL A 34 -9.37 -2.64 -1.61
N HIS A 35 -9.31 -3.78 -0.96
CA HIS A 35 -9.44 -3.88 0.49
C HIS A 35 -8.11 -4.37 1.06
N ILE A 36 -7.63 -3.68 2.10
CA ILE A 36 -6.33 -3.98 2.70
C ILE A 36 -6.51 -4.33 4.16
N THR A 37 -5.98 -5.49 4.54
CA THR A 37 -5.95 -5.91 5.95
C THR A 37 -4.52 -6.21 6.33
N ASN A 38 -4.21 -6.15 7.64
CA ASN A 38 -2.89 -6.52 8.08
C ASN A 38 -2.95 -7.41 9.32
N ARG A 39 -1.92 -8.24 9.45
CA ARG A 39 -1.75 -9.13 10.59
C ARG A 39 -0.26 -9.21 10.88
N ASN A 40 0.18 -8.63 11.99
CA ASN A 40 1.61 -8.51 12.31
C ASN A 40 2.34 -7.76 11.19
N THR A 41 3.29 -8.39 10.51
CA THR A 41 4.04 -7.80 9.40
C THR A 41 3.48 -8.18 8.04
N GLU A 42 2.38 -8.90 8.00
CA GLU A 42 1.76 -9.35 6.75
C GLU A 42 0.60 -8.43 6.35
N LEU A 43 0.61 -8.00 5.10
CA LEU A 43 -0.47 -7.23 4.50
C LEU A 43 -1.16 -8.08 3.45
N LYS A 44 -2.47 -8.01 3.42
CA LYS A 44 -3.24 -8.71 2.40
C LYS A 44 -4.07 -7.70 1.61
N VAL A 45 -3.89 -7.69 0.30
CA VAL A 45 -4.63 -6.83 -0.62
C VAL A 45 -5.61 -7.69 -1.39
N THR A 46 -6.90 -7.38 -1.32
CA THR A 46 -7.93 -8.15 -1.99
C THR A 46 -8.83 -7.26 -2.85
N ALA A 47 -9.30 -7.80 -3.95
CA ALA A 47 -10.27 -7.14 -4.82
C ALA A 47 -10.87 -8.18 -5.76
N GLU A 48 -11.89 -7.79 -6.51
CA GLU A 48 -12.48 -8.66 -7.52
C GLU A 48 -11.63 -8.69 -8.78
N ASP A 49 -10.92 -7.61 -9.06
CA ASP A 49 -10.11 -7.44 -10.27
C ASP A 49 -8.63 -7.63 -9.95
N GLU A 50 -7.99 -8.55 -10.66
CA GLU A 50 -6.58 -8.84 -10.50
C GLU A 50 -5.69 -7.62 -10.77
N GLU A 51 -6.05 -6.81 -11.77
CA GLU A 51 -5.28 -5.60 -12.09
C GLU A 51 -5.32 -4.61 -10.92
N ALA A 52 -6.47 -4.48 -10.26
CA ALA A 52 -6.59 -3.61 -9.10
C ALA A 52 -5.71 -4.10 -7.94
N VAL A 53 -5.69 -5.40 -7.69
CA VAL A 53 -4.85 -5.99 -6.65
C VAL A 53 -3.38 -5.74 -6.95
N ASP A 54 -2.96 -5.95 -8.19
CA ASP A 54 -1.56 -5.74 -8.59
C ASP A 54 -1.15 -4.28 -8.42
N ALA A 55 -1.98 -3.34 -8.85
CA ALA A 55 -1.69 -1.92 -8.74
C ALA A 55 -1.60 -1.48 -7.27
N GLY A 56 -2.56 -1.91 -6.45
CA GLY A 56 -2.55 -1.60 -5.02
C GLY A 56 -1.33 -2.19 -4.33
N ALA A 57 -0.98 -3.42 -4.66
CA ALA A 57 0.19 -4.08 -4.10
C ALA A 57 1.49 -3.34 -4.47
N ARG A 58 1.61 -2.89 -5.72
CA ARG A 58 2.80 -2.14 -6.16
C ARG A 58 2.94 -0.84 -5.38
N ALA A 59 1.83 -0.13 -5.16
CA ALA A 59 1.86 1.11 -4.40
C ALA A 59 2.34 0.86 -2.97
N ILE A 60 1.84 -0.20 -2.33
CA ILE A 60 2.24 -0.56 -0.98
C ILE A 60 3.72 -0.96 -0.93
N GLU A 61 4.16 -1.77 -1.89
CA GLU A 61 5.56 -2.21 -1.95
C GLU A 61 6.50 -1.01 -2.13
N ALA A 62 6.11 -0.04 -2.96
CA ALA A 62 6.90 1.17 -3.13
C ALA A 62 6.99 1.98 -1.84
N LEU A 63 5.89 2.10 -1.11
CA LEU A 63 5.91 2.80 0.17
C LEU A 63 6.76 2.07 1.21
N LEU A 64 6.67 0.74 1.25
CA LEU A 64 7.51 -0.06 2.15
C LEU A 64 8.99 0.12 1.83
N SER A 65 9.32 0.20 0.54
CA SER A 65 10.69 0.42 0.11
C SER A 65 11.22 1.78 0.60
N LEU A 66 10.39 2.82 0.53
CA LEU A 66 10.76 4.13 1.04
C LEU A 66 10.94 4.11 2.56
N ALA A 67 10.03 3.45 3.26
CA ALA A 67 10.12 3.32 4.72
C ALA A 67 11.38 2.55 5.13
N ALA A 68 11.73 1.52 4.38
CA ALA A 68 12.95 0.73 4.64
C ALA A 68 14.22 1.55 4.48
N LYS A 69 14.19 2.57 3.63
CA LYS A 69 15.32 3.49 3.44
C LYS A 69 15.36 4.60 4.47
N GLY A 70 14.40 4.64 5.38
CA GLY A 70 14.31 5.67 6.40
C GLY A 70 13.68 6.96 5.92
N GLU A 71 13.03 6.96 4.76
CA GLU A 71 12.37 8.14 4.26
C GLU A 71 11.01 8.34 4.92
N GLU A 72 10.64 9.59 5.10
CA GLU A 72 9.35 9.95 5.65
C GLU A 72 8.24 9.68 4.64
N ILE A 73 7.17 9.03 5.09
CA ILE A 73 6.00 8.77 4.26
C ILE A 73 4.98 9.87 4.53
N ASP A 74 4.88 10.83 3.62
CA ASP A 74 3.91 11.92 3.74
C ASP A 74 2.82 11.82 2.67
N ASP A 75 1.81 12.67 2.77
CA ASP A 75 0.67 12.67 1.87
C ASP A 75 1.09 12.86 0.40
N GLN A 76 2.05 13.72 0.16
CA GLN A 76 2.54 14.01 -1.18
C GLN A 76 3.17 12.77 -1.83
N LYS A 77 3.98 12.03 -1.08
CA LYS A 77 4.60 10.80 -1.58
C LYS A 77 3.56 9.72 -1.84
N VAL A 78 2.58 9.60 -0.96
CA VAL A 78 1.50 8.62 -1.14
C VAL A 78 0.72 8.92 -2.43
N ARG A 79 0.35 10.16 -2.64
CA ARG A 79 -0.36 10.58 -3.85
C ARG A 79 0.47 10.34 -5.11
N TYR A 80 1.75 10.66 -5.04
CA TYR A 80 2.64 10.49 -6.17
C TYR A 80 2.74 9.02 -6.58
N LEU A 81 2.90 8.13 -5.60
CA LEU A 81 3.00 6.70 -5.87
C LEU A 81 1.69 6.10 -6.36
N ILE A 82 0.56 6.60 -5.84
CA ILE A 82 -0.75 6.18 -6.34
C ILE A 82 -0.89 6.57 -7.82
N ASP A 83 -0.55 7.80 -8.16
CA ASP A 83 -0.64 8.28 -9.54
C ASP A 83 0.24 7.47 -10.47
N LEU A 84 1.48 7.18 -10.07
CA LEU A 84 2.38 6.36 -10.86
C LEU A 84 1.84 4.95 -11.09
N SER A 85 1.25 4.37 -10.06
CA SER A 85 0.70 3.01 -10.15
C SER A 85 -0.53 2.96 -11.05
N LEU A 86 -1.34 4.03 -11.06
CA LEU A 86 -2.51 4.10 -11.93
C LEU A 86 -2.14 4.19 -13.41
N ILE A 87 -1.00 4.82 -13.73
CA ILE A 87 -0.55 4.94 -15.13
C ILE A 87 -0.30 3.57 -15.74
N HIS A 88 0.04 2.58 -14.94
CA HIS A 88 0.37 1.24 -15.42
C HIS A 88 -0.83 0.29 -15.46
N ILE A 89 -1.99 0.78 -15.16
CA ILE A 89 -3.22 0.01 -15.30
C ILE A 89 -3.82 0.27 -16.67
#